data_674de8a877cf57c3b1e9bfd1f016a57e
#
_entry.id   674de8a877cf57c3b1e9bfd1f016a57e
#
_cell.length_a   1.000
_cell.length_b   1.000
_cell.length_c   1.000
_cell.angle_alpha   90.00
_cell.angle_beta   90.00
_cell.angle_gamma   90.00
#
_symmetry.space_group_name_H-M   'P 1'
#
loop_
_entity.id
_entity.type
_entity.pdbx_description
1 polymer ?
#
loop_
_entity_poly.entity_id
_entity_poly.type
_entity_poly.pdbx_seq_one_letter_code
_entity_poly.pdbx_strand_id
1 'polypeptide(L)'
;MSGFNDGVGPMKTNRRQFVKAFGGLSATLPFSTLAAEATRTGAKNQNPRYAKLDEILRQPVLNREYFTSPVIIETLELLRYKDNFLCRVRSRDGAEGNSVGHSGLNALYPIFTHNLHPFFIGKDARDLDLLLEKVFIYNFNFRYNGISIGTPLATVEFAILDMLGRIAGKSIGQLIGDIHHPEVTVYQATEYREKSVEESLELIKRDVAEYNARALKIKIGGLMFMTTDINAVGPPGRTEKMIPLIRKTFGDQMALFADANGFYSVKEAIRAGKLLEEYRYGFFEEPVMFDWREETKQVAEGLSLPIALGEQEYSLHGFRWLIANDAIQIVQPDNYYFGGMIRSMKVARMAAAFGKSCTPHMSGGGLGFLYMMHFVSALANAMPHHEFKGLKTNVQFECKTSPLKVVDGKIKVPTGPGLGVDIDPAYVSKHQVVRA
;
A
#
# COMPACT_ATOMS: atom_id res chain seq x y z
N MET A 1 25.47 -31.24 53.24
CA MET A 1 25.38 -30.20 54.25
C MET A 1 24.37 -29.14 53.73
N SER A 2 23.26 -29.10 54.44
CA SER A 2 22.29 -28.06 54.75
C SER A 2 21.84 -27.18 53.55
N GLY A 3 20.65 -27.21 53.04
CA GLY A 3 19.34 -27.26 53.73
C GLY A 3 18.83 -25.85 53.92
N PHE A 4 17.94 -25.34 53.01
CA PHE A 4 16.85 -24.43 53.41
C PHE A 4 15.68 -24.63 52.44
N ASN A 5 14.66 -25.17 53.02
CA ASN A 5 13.32 -25.34 52.46
C ASN A 5 12.49 -24.24 53.12
N ASP A 6 11.83 -23.38 52.34
CA ASP A 6 10.70 -22.64 52.87
C ASP A 6 9.64 -22.47 51.75
N GLY A 7 8.57 -23.15 51.98
CA GLY A 7 7.40 -23.20 51.13
C GLY A 7 6.55 -21.94 51.26
N VAL A 8 6.04 -21.46 50.11
CA VAL A 8 4.88 -20.59 50.06
C VAL A 8 3.83 -21.29 49.20
N GLY A 9 2.79 -21.80 49.85
CA GLY A 9 1.64 -22.45 49.22
C GLY A 9 0.75 -21.41 48.50
N PRO A 10 -0.06 -21.84 47.51
CA PRO A 10 -0.90 -20.93 46.72
C PRO A 10 -2.07 -20.39 47.55
N MET A 11 -2.14 -19.05 47.67
CA MET A 11 -3.32 -18.35 48.21
C MET A 11 -4.52 -18.56 47.29
N LYS A 12 -5.49 -19.36 47.73
CA LYS A 12 -6.82 -19.48 47.11
C LYS A 12 -7.66 -18.23 47.51
N THR A 13 -7.68 -17.23 46.66
CA THR A 13 -8.65 -16.12 46.82
C THR A 13 -10.04 -16.57 46.35
N ASN A 14 -10.97 -16.62 47.27
CA ASN A 14 -12.35 -17.04 47.08
C ASN A 14 -13.15 -15.86 46.51
N ARG A 15 -13.67 -15.97 45.30
CA ARG A 15 -14.45 -14.97 44.55
C ARG A 15 -15.69 -14.43 45.30
N ARG A 16 -16.10 -15.06 46.38
CA ARG A 16 -17.30 -14.65 47.20
C ARG A 16 -17.00 -13.57 48.25
N GLN A 17 -15.75 -13.25 48.56
CA GLN A 17 -15.42 -12.21 49.55
C GLN A 17 -15.22 -10.82 48.95
N PHE A 18 -15.12 -10.68 47.63
CA PHE A 18 -14.97 -9.38 46.93
C PHE A 18 -16.29 -8.61 46.78
N VAL A 19 -17.45 -9.27 46.96
CA VAL A 19 -18.78 -8.66 46.77
C VAL A 19 -19.39 -8.07 48.05
N LYS A 20 -18.78 -8.30 49.24
CA LYS A 20 -19.34 -7.81 50.51
C LYS A 20 -18.73 -6.52 51.03
N ALA A 21 -17.76 -5.90 50.34
CA ALA A 21 -17.12 -4.66 50.81
C ALA A 21 -17.70 -3.36 50.21
N PHE A 22 -18.70 -3.43 49.31
CA PHE A 22 -19.36 -2.25 48.73
C PHE A 22 -20.87 -2.28 48.81
N GLY A 23 -21.38 -2.64 49.99
CA GLY A 23 -22.78 -2.54 50.30
C GLY A 23 -23.04 -1.42 51.30
N GLY A 24 -23.39 -0.22 50.82
CA GLY A 24 -23.88 0.84 51.68
C GLY A 24 -23.50 2.24 51.25
N LEU A 25 -24.19 2.76 50.23
CA LEU A 25 -24.59 4.16 50.09
C LEU A 25 -25.36 4.30 48.77
N SER A 26 -26.67 4.16 48.83
CA SER A 26 -27.57 4.51 47.73
C SER A 26 -27.63 6.04 47.64
N ALA A 27 -26.86 6.62 46.73
CA ALA A 27 -27.14 7.95 46.21
C ALA A 27 -27.42 7.77 44.71
N THR A 28 -28.68 7.77 44.34
CA THR A 28 -29.19 7.83 42.98
C THR A 28 -28.83 9.19 42.36
N LEU A 29 -27.70 9.27 41.72
CA LEU A 29 -27.41 10.33 40.72
C LEU A 29 -27.77 9.78 39.33
N PRO A 30 -28.47 10.55 38.49
CA PRO A 30 -28.90 10.06 37.19
C PRO A 30 -27.71 9.86 36.27
N PHE A 31 -27.51 8.64 35.85
CA PHE A 31 -26.44 8.21 34.88
C PHE A 31 -26.51 8.93 33.52
N SER A 32 -27.57 9.70 33.27
CA SER A 32 -27.81 10.42 32.03
C SER A 32 -27.01 11.72 31.85
N THR A 33 -26.56 12.34 32.93
CA THR A 33 -25.83 13.62 32.84
C THR A 33 -24.32 13.47 32.65
N LEU A 34 -23.71 12.43 33.21
CA LEU A 34 -22.29 12.17 33.04
C LEU A 34 -21.93 11.64 31.63
N ALA A 35 -22.83 10.87 31.00
CA ALA A 35 -22.65 10.41 29.63
C ALA A 35 -22.79 11.56 28.60
N ALA A 36 -23.64 12.54 28.88
CA ALA A 36 -23.84 13.70 28.01
C ALA A 36 -22.70 14.74 28.10
N GLU A 37 -22.04 14.86 29.26
CA GLU A 37 -20.84 15.71 29.40
C GLU A 37 -19.58 15.08 28.84
N ALA A 38 -19.39 13.78 28.99
CA ALA A 38 -18.24 13.05 28.37
C ALA A 38 -18.30 13.09 26.84
N THR A 39 -19.50 13.05 26.25
CA THR A 39 -19.64 13.19 24.77
C THR A 39 -19.43 14.63 24.29
N ARG A 40 -19.70 15.65 25.15
CA ARG A 40 -19.48 17.07 24.79
C ARG A 40 -18.03 17.53 24.94
N THR A 41 -17.27 16.99 25.87
CA THR A 41 -15.84 17.34 26.04
C THR A 41 -14.91 16.63 25.07
N GLY A 42 -15.24 15.40 24.61
CA GLY A 42 -14.50 14.67 23.59
C GLY A 42 -14.62 15.26 22.18
N ALA A 43 -15.69 15.98 21.87
CA ALA A 43 -15.94 16.56 20.55
C ALA A 43 -15.18 17.87 20.28
N LYS A 44 -14.67 18.55 21.32
CA LYS A 44 -14.07 19.89 21.19
C LYS A 44 -12.64 19.94 20.66
N ASN A 45 -11.95 18.78 20.53
CA ASN A 45 -10.54 18.70 20.08
C ASN A 45 -10.31 17.80 18.86
N GLN A 46 -11.33 17.39 18.14
CA GLN A 46 -11.12 16.63 16.91
C GLN A 46 -10.91 17.59 15.73
N ASN A 47 -9.89 17.29 14.91
CA ASN A 47 -9.66 18.00 13.66
C ASN A 47 -10.95 17.95 12.80
N PRO A 48 -11.52 19.12 12.41
CA PRO A 48 -12.80 19.18 11.70
C PRO A 48 -12.82 18.44 10.37
N ARG A 49 -11.63 18.20 9.78
CA ARG A 49 -11.49 17.45 8.53
C ARG A 49 -11.86 15.97 8.68
N TYR A 50 -11.81 15.39 9.88
CA TYR A 50 -12.11 13.97 10.11
C TYR A 50 -13.52 13.57 9.69
N ALA A 51 -14.51 14.40 9.95
CA ALA A 51 -15.90 14.08 9.60
C ALA A 51 -16.06 13.84 8.10
N LYS A 52 -15.46 14.69 7.26
CA LYS A 52 -15.46 14.54 5.78
C LYS A 52 -14.66 13.32 5.35
N LEU A 53 -13.50 13.06 5.94
CA LEU A 53 -12.70 11.90 5.64
C LEU A 53 -13.42 10.59 5.99
N ASP A 54 -14.12 10.55 7.12
CA ASP A 54 -14.92 9.40 7.55
C ASP A 54 -16.14 9.15 6.65
N GLU A 55 -16.73 10.20 6.08
CA GLU A 55 -17.78 10.08 5.06
C GLU A 55 -17.24 9.42 3.79
N ILE A 56 -16.07 9.86 3.31
CA ILE A 56 -15.42 9.30 2.12
C ILE A 56 -15.06 7.81 2.33
N LEU A 57 -14.54 7.45 3.51
CA LEU A 57 -14.20 6.07 3.84
C LEU A 57 -15.39 5.11 3.77
N ARG A 58 -16.61 5.60 4.02
CA ARG A 58 -17.84 4.80 3.93
C ARG A 58 -18.37 4.62 2.51
N GLN A 59 -17.89 5.41 1.54
CA GLN A 59 -18.34 5.29 0.15
C GLN A 59 -17.77 4.02 -0.49
N PRO A 60 -18.58 3.24 -1.21
CA PRO A 60 -18.10 2.08 -1.94
C PRO A 60 -17.17 2.51 -3.08
N VAL A 61 -16.24 1.63 -3.42
CA VAL A 61 -15.31 1.81 -4.55
C VAL A 61 -15.73 0.96 -5.74
N LEU A 62 -16.06 -0.32 -5.48
CA LEU A 62 -16.49 -1.23 -6.53
C LEU A 62 -17.82 -0.76 -7.16
N ASN A 63 -17.85 -0.59 -8.47
CA ASN A 63 -19.10 -0.32 -9.18
C ASN A 63 -19.98 -1.59 -9.25
N ARG A 64 -20.83 -1.75 -8.23
CA ARG A 64 -21.72 -2.90 -8.10
C ARG A 64 -22.82 -2.97 -9.17
N GLU A 65 -23.12 -1.88 -9.83
CA GLU A 65 -24.20 -1.80 -10.84
C GLU A 65 -23.96 -2.69 -12.08
N TYR A 66 -22.70 -3.07 -12.32
CA TYR A 66 -22.37 -4.01 -13.39
C TYR A 66 -22.84 -5.45 -13.14
N PHE A 67 -23.34 -5.78 -11.93
CA PHE A 67 -23.66 -7.14 -11.54
C PHE A 67 -25.10 -7.28 -11.09
N THR A 68 -25.95 -7.86 -11.93
CA THR A 68 -27.40 -8.07 -11.66
C THR A 68 -27.66 -9.28 -10.76
N SER A 69 -26.81 -10.30 -10.79
CA SER A 69 -26.94 -11.54 -10.04
C SER A 69 -25.79 -11.74 -9.05
N PRO A 70 -26.00 -12.49 -7.95
CA PRO A 70 -24.93 -12.86 -7.02
C PRO A 70 -23.76 -13.56 -7.71
N VAL A 71 -22.51 -13.21 -7.33
CA VAL A 71 -21.29 -13.85 -7.79
C VAL A 71 -20.66 -14.57 -6.59
N ILE A 72 -21.09 -15.80 -6.35
CA ILE A 72 -20.68 -16.56 -5.17
C ILE A 72 -19.32 -17.21 -5.40
N ILE A 73 -18.34 -16.90 -4.57
CA ILE A 73 -17.00 -17.51 -4.61
C ILE A 73 -17.12 -18.98 -4.18
N GLU A 74 -16.88 -19.90 -5.10
CA GLU A 74 -16.91 -21.34 -4.84
C GLU A 74 -15.52 -21.88 -4.50
N THR A 75 -14.48 -21.45 -5.24
CA THR A 75 -13.10 -21.85 -4.97
C THR A 75 -12.17 -20.65 -4.94
N LEU A 76 -11.17 -20.72 -4.08
CA LEU A 76 -10.09 -19.75 -3.95
C LEU A 76 -8.80 -20.54 -3.72
N GLU A 77 -7.90 -20.54 -4.67
CA GLU A 77 -6.70 -21.37 -4.64
C GLU A 77 -5.46 -20.50 -4.74
N LEU A 78 -4.46 -20.75 -3.90
CA LEU A 78 -3.11 -20.27 -4.09
C LEU A 78 -2.30 -21.34 -4.80
N LEU A 79 -1.72 -20.99 -5.92
CA LEU A 79 -0.96 -21.86 -6.79
C LEU A 79 0.51 -21.45 -6.74
N ARG A 80 1.44 -22.41 -6.64
CA ARG A 80 2.88 -22.16 -6.56
C ARG A 80 3.66 -22.94 -7.62
N TYR A 81 4.55 -22.24 -8.30
CA TYR A 81 5.59 -22.83 -9.15
C TYR A 81 6.92 -22.09 -8.89
N LYS A 82 7.91 -22.80 -8.32
CA LYS A 82 9.17 -22.20 -7.82
C LYS A 82 8.85 -21.08 -6.82
N ASP A 83 9.32 -19.87 -7.07
CA ASP A 83 9.08 -18.68 -6.24
C ASP A 83 7.92 -17.80 -6.74
N ASN A 84 7.18 -18.29 -7.74
CA ASN A 84 6.03 -17.58 -8.29
C ASN A 84 4.74 -18.11 -7.69
N PHE A 85 3.85 -17.19 -7.36
CA PHE A 85 2.52 -17.48 -6.86
C PHE A 85 1.47 -16.91 -7.81
N LEU A 86 0.42 -17.69 -8.05
CA LEU A 86 -0.82 -17.24 -8.68
C LEU A 86 -1.98 -17.47 -7.70
N CYS A 87 -2.93 -16.57 -7.67
CA CYS A 87 -4.21 -16.84 -7.03
C CYS A 87 -5.26 -17.05 -8.11
N ARG A 88 -6.05 -18.10 -7.96
CA ARG A 88 -7.18 -18.43 -8.83
C ARG A 88 -8.46 -18.45 -8.03
N VAL A 89 -9.45 -17.68 -8.46
CA VAL A 89 -10.79 -17.66 -7.90
C VAL A 89 -11.80 -18.13 -8.95
N ARG A 90 -12.79 -18.91 -8.52
CA ARG A 90 -13.92 -19.29 -9.36
C ARG A 90 -15.24 -19.01 -8.66
N SER A 91 -16.20 -18.53 -9.43
CA SER A 91 -17.59 -18.43 -8.97
C SER A 91 -18.31 -19.77 -9.14
N ARG A 92 -19.42 -19.92 -8.42
CA ARG A 92 -20.33 -21.08 -8.56
C ARG A 92 -20.81 -21.28 -9.99
N ASP A 93 -20.95 -20.21 -10.75
CA ASP A 93 -21.42 -20.24 -12.15
C ASP A 93 -20.25 -20.44 -13.14
N GLY A 94 -19.06 -20.77 -12.65
CA GLY A 94 -17.89 -21.14 -13.44
C GLY A 94 -17.03 -19.98 -13.97
N ALA A 95 -17.33 -18.72 -13.64
CA ALA A 95 -16.44 -17.61 -13.98
C ALA A 95 -15.13 -17.72 -13.20
N GLU A 96 -14.01 -17.41 -13.87
CA GLU A 96 -12.68 -17.52 -13.29
C GLU A 96 -11.96 -16.18 -13.35
N GLY A 97 -11.16 -15.89 -12.32
CA GLY A 97 -10.20 -14.80 -12.30
C GLY A 97 -8.87 -15.25 -11.72
N ASN A 98 -7.81 -14.59 -12.18
CA ASN A 98 -6.45 -14.92 -11.79
C ASN A 98 -5.70 -13.66 -11.36
N SER A 99 -4.78 -13.82 -10.39
CA SER A 99 -3.84 -12.78 -10.03
C SER A 99 -2.43 -13.33 -9.86
N VAL A 100 -1.45 -12.46 -10.01
CA VAL A 100 -0.05 -12.75 -9.70
C VAL A 100 0.23 -12.32 -8.28
N GLY A 101 0.75 -13.26 -7.46
CA GLY A 101 1.14 -12.98 -6.10
C GLY A 101 2.48 -12.27 -6.01
N HIS A 102 2.65 -11.46 -4.97
CA HIS A 102 3.93 -10.84 -4.63
C HIS A 102 4.93 -11.88 -4.10
N SER A 103 6.23 -11.68 -4.31
CA SER A 103 7.29 -12.59 -3.82
C SER A 103 7.27 -12.82 -2.30
N GLY A 104 6.79 -11.85 -1.53
CA GLY A 104 6.57 -11.97 -0.08
C GLY A 104 5.68 -13.14 0.34
N LEU A 105 4.86 -13.68 -0.57
CA LEU A 105 4.05 -14.88 -0.31
C LEU A 105 4.88 -16.12 0.02
N ASN A 106 6.17 -16.16 -0.30
CA ASN A 106 7.06 -17.23 0.15
C ASN A 106 7.05 -17.38 1.69
N ALA A 107 6.91 -16.28 2.42
CA ALA A 107 6.81 -16.29 3.89
C ALA A 107 5.36 -16.14 4.40
N LEU A 108 4.46 -15.60 3.59
CA LEU A 108 3.13 -15.16 4.02
C LEU A 108 1.98 -16.06 3.54
N TYR A 109 2.25 -17.09 2.71
CA TYR A 109 1.19 -17.99 2.22
C TYR A 109 0.36 -18.68 3.32
N PRO A 110 0.86 -18.95 4.54
CA PRO A 110 0.02 -19.51 5.59
C PRO A 110 -1.14 -18.61 5.99
N ILE A 111 -0.96 -17.28 5.91
CA ILE A 111 -2.04 -16.30 6.18
C ILE A 111 -3.13 -16.43 5.10
N PHE A 112 -2.72 -16.62 3.84
CA PHE A 112 -3.67 -16.89 2.76
C PHE A 112 -4.49 -18.16 3.05
N THR A 113 -3.82 -19.28 3.34
CA THR A 113 -4.47 -20.58 3.46
C THR A 113 -5.31 -20.74 4.72
N HIS A 114 -4.82 -20.24 5.88
CA HIS A 114 -5.50 -20.44 7.17
C HIS A 114 -6.49 -19.32 7.51
N ASN A 115 -6.27 -18.09 7.03
CA ASN A 115 -7.06 -16.93 7.45
C ASN A 115 -7.95 -16.39 6.35
N LEU A 116 -7.44 -16.25 5.12
CA LEU A 116 -8.19 -15.61 4.04
C LEU A 116 -9.08 -16.63 3.29
N HIS A 117 -8.53 -17.76 2.89
CA HIS A 117 -9.29 -18.79 2.15
C HIS A 117 -10.62 -19.14 2.84
N PRO A 118 -10.68 -19.55 4.13
CA PRO A 118 -11.94 -19.93 4.77
C PRO A 118 -12.91 -18.75 4.93
N PHE A 119 -12.42 -17.51 4.94
CA PHE A 119 -13.27 -16.33 5.03
C PHE A 119 -14.01 -16.04 3.72
N PHE A 120 -13.32 -16.14 2.58
CA PHE A 120 -13.89 -15.73 1.28
C PHE A 120 -14.81 -16.79 0.64
N ILE A 121 -14.62 -18.08 0.94
CA ILE A 121 -15.46 -19.15 0.37
C ILE A 121 -16.93 -18.94 0.75
N GLY A 122 -17.81 -19.07 -0.25
CA GLY A 122 -19.26 -18.89 -0.11
C GLY A 122 -19.73 -17.44 -0.03
N LYS A 123 -18.81 -16.44 -0.10
CA LYS A 123 -19.17 -15.02 -0.09
C LYS A 123 -19.55 -14.53 -1.48
N ASP A 124 -20.36 -13.49 -1.52
CA ASP A 124 -20.70 -12.80 -2.75
C ASP A 124 -19.60 -11.78 -3.09
N ALA A 125 -18.91 -11.99 -4.20
CA ALA A 125 -17.82 -11.13 -4.67
C ALA A 125 -18.25 -9.68 -4.94
N ARG A 126 -19.55 -9.41 -5.18
CA ARG A 126 -20.08 -8.06 -5.34
C ARG A 126 -20.01 -7.22 -4.08
N ASP A 127 -19.87 -7.84 -2.93
CA ASP A 127 -19.73 -7.20 -1.63
C ASP A 127 -18.26 -6.97 -1.24
N LEU A 128 -17.33 -6.97 -2.23
CA LEU A 128 -15.89 -6.94 -2.01
C LEU A 128 -15.44 -5.79 -1.10
N ASP A 129 -15.97 -4.56 -1.26
CA ASP A 129 -15.69 -3.44 -0.34
C ASP A 129 -15.89 -3.81 1.12
N LEU A 130 -17.02 -4.45 1.42
CA LEU A 130 -17.37 -4.88 2.78
C LEU A 130 -16.53 -6.06 3.26
N LEU A 131 -16.22 -7.00 2.35
CA LEU A 131 -15.42 -8.17 2.67
C LEU A 131 -13.99 -7.78 3.05
N LEU A 132 -13.40 -6.79 2.35
CA LEU A 132 -12.06 -6.27 2.65
C LEU A 132 -11.96 -5.58 4.02
N GLU A 133 -13.06 -5.13 4.59
CA GLU A 133 -13.10 -4.59 5.96
C GLU A 133 -13.38 -5.70 6.99
N LYS A 134 -14.34 -6.57 6.70
CA LYS A 134 -14.74 -7.65 7.62
C LYS A 134 -13.68 -8.71 7.83
N VAL A 135 -12.82 -8.94 6.83
CA VAL A 135 -11.74 -9.93 6.93
C VAL A 135 -10.76 -9.63 8.08
N PHE A 136 -10.57 -8.36 8.42
CA PHE A 136 -9.71 -7.98 9.55
C PHE A 136 -10.30 -8.38 10.90
N ILE A 137 -11.63 -8.45 11.02
CA ILE A 137 -12.31 -8.85 12.27
C ILE A 137 -12.39 -10.38 12.37
N TYR A 138 -12.51 -11.05 11.22
CA TYR A 138 -12.60 -12.51 11.16
C TYR A 138 -11.37 -13.15 11.80
N ASN A 139 -11.61 -14.09 12.73
CA ASN A 139 -10.57 -14.88 13.39
C ASN A 139 -9.39 -14.05 13.91
N PHE A 140 -9.65 -12.83 14.39
CA PHE A 140 -8.65 -11.87 14.91
C PHE A 140 -7.56 -11.47 13.90
N ASN A 141 -7.86 -11.44 12.62
CA ASN A 141 -6.91 -11.08 11.57
C ASN A 141 -6.27 -9.69 11.76
N PHE A 142 -6.92 -8.79 12.50
CA PHE A 142 -6.36 -7.49 12.87
C PHE A 142 -5.03 -7.57 13.66
N ARG A 143 -4.66 -8.75 14.16
CA ARG A 143 -3.35 -9.01 14.78
C ARG A 143 -2.21 -9.09 13.76
N TYR A 144 -2.53 -9.37 12.49
CA TYR A 144 -1.58 -9.35 11.39
C TYR A 144 -1.59 -7.96 10.75
N ASN A 145 -0.55 -7.16 11.00
CA ASN A 145 -0.47 -5.79 10.51
C ASN A 145 0.42 -5.68 9.27
N GLY A 146 0.22 -4.60 8.50
CA GLY A 146 1.07 -4.24 7.37
C GLY A 146 1.12 -5.31 6.30
N ILE A 147 2.29 -5.54 5.77
CA ILE A 147 2.58 -6.49 4.67
C ILE A 147 2.09 -7.91 4.99
N SER A 148 2.08 -8.30 6.28
CA SER A 148 1.72 -9.66 6.69
C SER A 148 0.33 -10.07 6.23
N ILE A 149 -0.66 -9.22 6.38
CA ILE A 149 -2.02 -9.48 5.89
C ILE A 149 -2.28 -8.77 4.56
N GLY A 150 -1.69 -7.60 4.34
CA GLY A 150 -1.93 -6.79 3.14
C GLY A 150 -1.58 -7.55 1.87
N THR A 151 -0.39 -8.11 1.79
CA THR A 151 0.07 -8.82 0.58
C THR A 151 -0.77 -10.04 0.21
N PRO A 152 -1.09 -10.98 1.13
CA PRO A 152 -2.03 -12.06 0.82
C PRO A 152 -3.43 -11.56 0.45
N LEU A 153 -3.94 -10.53 1.14
CA LEU A 153 -5.27 -9.97 0.89
C LEU A 153 -5.37 -9.31 -0.49
N ALA A 154 -4.38 -8.52 -0.87
CA ALA A 154 -4.29 -7.92 -2.20
C ALA A 154 -4.30 -8.98 -3.30
N THR A 155 -3.57 -10.09 -3.09
CA THR A 155 -3.53 -11.21 -4.04
C THR A 155 -4.92 -11.82 -4.25
N VAL A 156 -5.73 -11.94 -3.18
CA VAL A 156 -7.13 -12.39 -3.25
C VAL A 156 -7.99 -11.34 -3.97
N GLU A 157 -7.89 -10.07 -3.57
CA GLU A 157 -8.67 -8.98 -4.17
C GLU A 157 -8.45 -8.89 -5.68
N PHE A 158 -7.20 -8.94 -6.13
CA PHE A 158 -6.85 -8.83 -7.54
C PHE A 158 -7.45 -9.97 -8.37
N ALA A 159 -7.45 -11.21 -7.85
CA ALA A 159 -8.09 -12.33 -8.52
C ALA A 159 -9.63 -12.15 -8.60
N ILE A 160 -10.24 -11.65 -7.53
CA ILE A 160 -11.68 -11.36 -7.51
C ILE A 160 -12.00 -10.23 -8.50
N LEU A 161 -11.22 -9.16 -8.54
CA LEU A 161 -11.42 -8.06 -9.50
C LEU A 161 -11.23 -8.52 -10.95
N ASP A 162 -10.25 -9.41 -11.22
CA ASP A 162 -10.10 -10.00 -12.56
C ASP A 162 -11.35 -10.81 -12.96
N MET A 163 -11.86 -11.68 -12.07
CA MET A 163 -13.09 -12.43 -12.30
C MET A 163 -14.28 -11.50 -12.55
N LEU A 164 -14.49 -10.50 -11.69
CA LEU A 164 -15.59 -9.54 -11.82
C LEU A 164 -15.49 -8.74 -13.11
N GLY A 165 -14.28 -8.32 -13.49
CA GLY A 165 -14.04 -7.62 -14.75
C GLY A 165 -14.37 -8.49 -15.96
N ARG A 166 -14.02 -9.78 -15.93
CA ARG A 166 -14.38 -10.75 -16.99
C ARG A 166 -15.89 -10.94 -17.09
N ILE A 167 -16.59 -11.06 -15.96
CA ILE A 167 -18.07 -11.16 -15.93
C ILE A 167 -18.71 -9.89 -16.53
N ALA A 168 -18.25 -8.71 -16.15
CA ALA A 168 -18.81 -7.43 -16.57
C ALA A 168 -18.36 -6.98 -17.98
N GLY A 169 -17.34 -7.63 -18.57
CA GLY A 169 -16.70 -7.15 -19.81
C GLY A 169 -15.98 -5.81 -19.61
N LYS A 170 -15.48 -5.54 -18.40
CA LYS A 170 -14.83 -4.29 -17.99
C LYS A 170 -13.40 -4.53 -17.51
N SER A 171 -12.50 -3.57 -17.73
CA SER A 171 -11.18 -3.60 -17.12
C SER A 171 -11.28 -3.36 -15.60
N ILE A 172 -10.27 -3.80 -14.84
CA ILE A 172 -10.20 -3.53 -13.39
C ILE A 172 -10.32 -2.03 -13.09
N GLY A 173 -9.67 -1.16 -13.88
CA GLY A 173 -9.79 0.28 -13.72
C GLY A 173 -11.25 0.77 -13.77
N GLN A 174 -12.03 0.25 -14.73
CA GLN A 174 -13.46 0.59 -14.88
C GLN A 174 -14.33 0.04 -13.74
N LEU A 175 -13.90 -1.01 -13.04
CA LEU A 175 -14.63 -1.52 -11.87
C LEU A 175 -14.50 -0.59 -10.64
N ILE A 176 -13.40 0.14 -10.53
CA ILE A 176 -13.05 0.93 -9.34
C ILE A 176 -13.20 2.44 -9.53
N GLY A 177 -13.45 2.89 -10.76
CA GLY A 177 -13.68 4.32 -11.06
C GLY A 177 -13.81 4.62 -12.53
N ASP A 178 -13.99 5.91 -12.85
CA ASP A 178 -13.94 6.40 -14.22
C ASP A 178 -12.50 6.41 -14.74
N ILE A 179 -12.31 6.15 -16.03
CA ILE A 179 -10.97 6.15 -16.63
C ILE A 179 -10.57 7.60 -16.98
N HIS A 180 -9.66 8.14 -16.19
CA HIS A 180 -9.06 9.46 -16.38
C HIS A 180 -7.75 9.40 -17.18
N HIS A 181 -6.99 8.30 -17.05
CA HIS A 181 -5.66 8.14 -17.63
C HIS A 181 -5.58 6.84 -18.44
N PRO A 182 -5.90 6.85 -19.76
CA PRO A 182 -5.76 5.67 -20.61
C PRO A 182 -4.29 5.27 -20.86
N GLU A 183 -3.36 6.16 -20.55
CA GLU A 183 -1.92 5.95 -20.56
C GLU A 183 -1.34 6.44 -19.24
N VAL A 184 -0.39 5.69 -18.68
CA VAL A 184 0.33 6.03 -17.46
C VAL A 184 1.70 6.59 -17.82
N THR A 185 1.98 7.83 -17.41
CA THR A 185 3.32 8.42 -17.50
C THR A 185 4.15 7.94 -16.33
N VAL A 186 5.38 7.49 -16.59
CA VAL A 186 6.21 6.84 -15.60
C VAL A 186 7.48 7.61 -15.26
N TYR A 187 7.96 7.46 -14.01
CA TYR A 187 9.32 7.81 -13.64
C TYR A 187 10.14 6.54 -13.41
N GLN A 188 11.40 6.54 -13.85
CA GLN A 188 12.33 5.46 -13.53
C GLN A 188 12.70 5.53 -12.05
N ALA A 189 12.43 4.48 -11.29
CA ALA A 189 12.92 4.34 -9.93
C ALA A 189 14.28 3.62 -9.91
N THR A 190 15.19 4.07 -9.02
CA THR A 190 16.53 3.51 -8.86
C THR A 190 16.76 2.99 -7.46
N GLU A 191 17.71 2.06 -7.30
CA GLU A 191 17.98 1.39 -6.02
C GLU A 191 19.44 1.56 -5.53
N TYR A 192 20.34 2.16 -6.28
CA TYR A 192 21.80 2.11 -6.13
C TYR A 192 22.39 2.85 -4.92
N ARG A 193 21.75 2.76 -3.75
CA ARG A 193 22.16 3.46 -2.52
C ARG A 193 23.48 2.93 -1.94
N GLU A 194 23.78 1.65 -2.13
CA GLU A 194 24.98 0.95 -1.64
C GLU A 194 26.25 1.24 -2.45
N LYS A 195 26.14 1.94 -3.58
CA LYS A 195 27.24 2.20 -4.49
C LYS A 195 27.84 3.59 -4.33
N SER A 196 29.04 3.80 -4.85
CA SER A 196 29.60 5.15 -4.96
C SER A 196 28.69 6.07 -5.78
N VAL A 197 28.89 7.38 -5.64
CA VAL A 197 28.13 8.37 -6.42
C VAL A 197 28.34 8.18 -7.92
N GLU A 198 29.58 7.95 -8.31
CA GLU A 198 30.03 7.78 -9.70
C GLU A 198 29.45 6.49 -10.32
N GLU A 199 29.55 5.37 -9.59
CA GLU A 199 29.01 4.10 -10.02
C GLU A 199 27.47 4.14 -10.11
N SER A 200 26.80 4.75 -9.14
CA SER A 200 25.35 4.96 -9.15
C SER A 200 24.93 5.78 -10.37
N LEU A 201 25.67 6.85 -10.69
CA LEU A 201 25.35 7.69 -11.84
C LEU A 201 25.42 6.91 -13.17
N GLU A 202 26.43 6.08 -13.37
CA GLU A 202 26.56 5.29 -14.60
C GLU A 202 25.42 4.27 -14.74
N LEU A 203 25.01 3.65 -13.64
CA LEU A 203 23.86 2.74 -13.63
C LEU A 203 22.55 3.48 -13.92
N ILE A 204 22.34 4.64 -13.30
CA ILE A 204 21.16 5.49 -13.54
C ILE A 204 21.09 5.96 -15.00
N LYS A 205 22.22 6.36 -15.60
CA LYS A 205 22.27 6.73 -17.02
C LYS A 205 21.82 5.59 -17.92
N ARG A 206 22.26 4.37 -17.62
CA ARG A 206 21.86 3.17 -18.36
C ARG A 206 20.35 2.91 -18.24
N ASP A 207 19.79 2.98 -17.03
CA ASP A 207 18.37 2.74 -16.80
C ASP A 207 17.50 3.82 -17.46
N VAL A 208 17.92 5.08 -17.41
CA VAL A 208 17.24 6.19 -18.11
C VAL A 208 17.27 5.98 -19.62
N ALA A 209 18.39 5.52 -20.18
CA ALA A 209 18.53 5.25 -21.61
C ALA A 209 17.71 4.03 -22.05
N GLU A 210 17.66 2.95 -21.24
CA GLU A 210 16.94 1.70 -21.56
C GLU A 210 15.44 1.98 -21.78
N TYR A 211 14.85 2.85 -20.97
CA TYR A 211 13.41 3.15 -21.01
C TYR A 211 13.09 4.53 -21.60
N ASN A 212 14.06 5.27 -22.12
CA ASN A 212 13.90 6.65 -22.58
C ASN A 212 13.12 7.49 -21.54
N ALA A 213 13.53 7.39 -20.26
CA ALA A 213 12.80 7.97 -19.15
C ALA A 213 12.81 9.51 -19.20
N ARG A 214 11.67 10.13 -18.90
CA ARG A 214 11.50 11.59 -18.82
C ARG A 214 11.39 12.07 -17.37
N ALA A 215 11.34 11.14 -16.43
CA ALA A 215 11.30 11.39 -15.00
C ALA A 215 12.12 10.33 -14.26
N LEU A 216 12.69 10.70 -13.13
CA LEU A 216 13.63 9.88 -12.37
C LEU A 216 13.42 10.09 -10.87
N LYS A 217 13.30 8.99 -10.11
CA LYS A 217 13.35 8.98 -8.64
C LYS A 217 14.68 8.36 -8.20
N ILE A 218 15.48 9.10 -7.43
CA ILE A 218 16.76 8.63 -6.89
C ILE A 218 16.65 8.29 -5.42
N LYS A 219 17.43 7.32 -4.99
CA LYS A 219 17.61 7.00 -3.57
C LYS A 219 18.67 7.89 -2.96
N ILE A 220 18.33 8.55 -1.83
CA ILE A 220 19.24 9.35 -1.00
C ILE A 220 19.30 8.78 0.42
N GLY A 221 20.17 9.31 1.27
CA GLY A 221 20.40 8.77 2.61
C GLY A 221 21.22 7.48 2.59
N GLY A 222 21.13 6.69 3.65
CA GLY A 222 21.87 5.46 3.84
C GLY A 222 21.03 4.19 3.69
N LEU A 223 21.70 3.05 3.91
CA LEU A 223 21.09 1.71 3.87
C LEU A 223 20.56 1.33 5.25
N MET A 224 19.26 1.42 5.49
CA MET A 224 18.69 0.95 6.74
C MET A 224 18.36 -0.55 6.74
N PHE A 225 17.87 -1.07 5.62
CA PHE A 225 17.34 -2.43 5.53
C PHE A 225 18.33 -3.49 5.03
N MET A 226 19.52 -3.09 4.56
CA MET A 226 20.54 -4.03 4.06
C MET A 226 21.73 -4.20 4.99
N THR A 227 21.63 -3.76 6.23
CA THR A 227 22.67 -3.89 7.23
C THR A 227 22.12 -4.53 8.50
N THR A 228 22.96 -5.24 9.21
CA THR A 228 22.68 -5.74 10.56
C THR A 228 23.09 -4.73 11.64
N ASP A 229 23.71 -3.63 11.28
CA ASP A 229 24.07 -2.54 12.16
C ASP A 229 23.01 -1.45 12.14
N ILE A 230 22.22 -1.36 13.20
CA ILE A 230 21.18 -0.34 13.37
C ILE A 230 21.72 1.09 13.45
N ASN A 231 23.03 1.25 13.63
CA ASN A 231 23.71 2.55 13.63
C ASN A 231 24.40 2.84 12.27
N ALA A 232 24.21 2.00 11.27
CA ALA A 232 24.81 2.22 9.97
C ALA A 232 24.30 3.53 9.37
N VAL A 233 25.23 4.38 9.00
CA VAL A 233 24.95 5.61 8.27
C VAL A 233 25.36 5.44 6.81
N GLY A 234 24.67 6.14 5.93
CA GLY A 234 25.06 6.18 4.53
C GLY A 234 26.47 6.79 4.36
N PRO A 235 27.12 6.60 3.20
CA PRO A 235 28.42 7.19 2.93
C PRO A 235 28.37 8.70 3.18
N PRO A 236 29.30 9.26 3.98
CA PRO A 236 29.32 10.69 4.29
C PRO A 236 29.34 11.54 3.01
N GLY A 237 28.49 12.56 2.95
CA GLY A 237 28.41 13.50 1.83
C GLY A 237 27.86 12.91 0.53
N ARG A 238 27.33 11.68 0.52
CA ARG A 238 26.74 11.07 -0.68
C ARG A 238 25.51 11.85 -1.16
N THR A 239 24.60 12.18 -0.26
CA THR A 239 23.37 12.94 -0.58
C THR A 239 23.70 14.30 -1.17
N GLU A 240 24.64 15.04 -0.56
CA GLU A 240 25.07 16.36 -0.98
C GLU A 240 25.75 16.36 -2.36
N LYS A 241 26.40 15.27 -2.73
CA LYS A 241 27.02 15.12 -4.05
C LYS A 241 26.01 14.65 -5.10
N MET A 242 25.15 13.70 -4.74
CA MET A 242 24.22 13.05 -5.68
C MET A 242 23.16 14.03 -6.20
N ILE A 243 22.53 14.81 -5.32
CA ILE A 243 21.44 15.71 -5.70
C ILE A 243 21.85 16.71 -6.81
N PRO A 244 22.93 17.51 -6.65
CA PRO A 244 23.35 18.43 -7.69
C PRO A 244 23.88 17.70 -8.94
N LEU A 245 24.56 16.58 -8.77
CA LEU A 245 25.14 15.82 -9.87
C LEU A 245 24.05 15.27 -10.80
N ILE A 246 22.98 14.72 -10.27
CA ILE A 246 21.84 14.21 -11.06
C ILE A 246 21.19 15.35 -11.84
N ARG A 247 20.89 16.50 -11.19
CA ARG A 247 20.32 17.66 -11.89
C ARG A 247 21.25 18.16 -13.00
N LYS A 248 22.55 18.27 -12.74
CA LYS A 248 23.53 18.68 -13.73
C LYS A 248 23.60 17.71 -14.90
N THR A 249 23.49 16.39 -14.64
CA THR A 249 23.64 15.36 -15.68
C THR A 249 22.43 15.30 -16.60
N PHE A 250 21.22 15.35 -16.04
CA PHE A 250 19.97 15.16 -16.80
C PHE A 250 19.29 16.47 -17.23
N GLY A 251 19.76 17.62 -16.70
CA GLY A 251 19.26 18.94 -17.07
C GLY A 251 17.87 19.24 -16.48
N ASP A 252 17.34 20.41 -16.87
CA ASP A 252 16.12 20.98 -16.29
C ASP A 252 14.82 20.32 -16.80
N GLN A 253 14.89 19.64 -17.93
CA GLN A 253 13.72 18.97 -18.54
C GLN A 253 13.40 17.63 -17.87
N MET A 254 14.34 17.05 -17.13
CA MET A 254 14.11 15.82 -16.37
C MET A 254 13.33 16.14 -15.09
N ALA A 255 12.15 15.56 -14.93
CA ALA A 255 11.45 15.58 -13.66
C ALA A 255 12.20 14.69 -12.65
N LEU A 256 12.60 15.27 -11.51
CA LEU A 256 13.40 14.57 -10.50
C LEU A 256 12.64 14.46 -9.19
N PHE A 257 12.76 13.30 -8.56
CA PHE A 257 12.19 12.97 -7.25
C PHE A 257 13.26 12.29 -6.39
N ALA A 258 13.10 12.33 -5.07
CA ALA A 258 14.05 11.71 -4.14
C ALA A 258 13.33 10.90 -3.07
N ASP A 259 13.93 9.77 -2.69
CA ASP A 259 13.40 8.86 -1.69
C ASP A 259 14.49 8.50 -0.68
N ALA A 260 14.19 8.69 0.61
CA ALA A 260 15.10 8.39 1.71
C ALA A 260 14.76 7.08 2.45
N ASN A 261 13.61 6.48 2.22
CA ASN A 261 13.09 5.30 2.94
C ASN A 261 13.27 5.42 4.46
N GLY A 262 12.87 6.56 5.03
CA GLY A 262 12.86 6.78 6.47
C GLY A 262 14.22 7.01 7.12
N PHE A 263 15.26 7.34 6.35
CA PHE A 263 16.63 7.35 6.85
C PHE A 263 16.97 8.49 7.81
N TYR A 264 16.35 9.66 7.68
CA TYR A 264 16.82 10.86 8.36
C TYR A 264 16.12 11.14 9.69
N SER A 265 16.80 11.86 10.57
CA SER A 265 16.14 12.66 11.63
C SER A 265 15.42 13.85 11.01
N VAL A 266 14.48 14.47 11.73
CA VAL A 266 13.76 15.69 11.26
C VAL A 266 14.73 16.78 10.80
N LYS A 267 15.75 17.07 11.58
CA LYS A 267 16.76 18.09 11.25
C LYS A 267 17.49 17.80 9.94
N GLU A 268 17.95 16.55 9.78
CA GLU A 268 18.68 16.14 8.58
C GLU A 268 17.75 16.04 7.37
N ALA A 269 16.50 15.60 7.56
CA ALA A 269 15.49 15.59 6.51
C ALA A 269 15.21 17.01 5.97
N ILE A 270 15.05 18.00 6.87
CA ILE A 270 14.87 19.40 6.46
C ILE A 270 16.12 19.90 5.72
N ARG A 271 17.33 19.58 6.20
CA ARG A 271 18.58 19.97 5.53
C ARG A 271 18.68 19.37 4.11
N ALA A 272 18.42 18.08 3.96
CA ALA A 272 18.41 17.42 2.67
C ALA A 272 17.27 17.96 1.77
N GLY A 273 16.10 18.22 2.34
CA GLY A 273 14.96 18.80 1.64
C GLY A 273 15.26 20.19 1.08
N LYS A 274 15.96 21.05 1.83
CA LYS A 274 16.40 22.36 1.32
C LYS A 274 17.32 22.25 0.11
N LEU A 275 18.20 21.24 0.09
CA LEU A 275 19.04 20.97 -1.06
C LEU A 275 18.19 20.45 -2.25
N LEU A 276 17.19 19.60 -2.01
CA LEU A 276 16.25 19.17 -3.05
C LEU A 276 15.45 20.34 -3.64
N GLU A 277 15.01 21.31 -2.80
CA GLU A 277 14.36 22.57 -3.24
C GLU A 277 15.28 23.38 -4.16
N GLU A 278 16.54 23.59 -3.76
CA GLU A 278 17.55 24.33 -4.54
C GLU A 278 17.74 23.73 -5.94
N TYR A 279 17.75 22.38 -6.02
CA TYR A 279 17.92 21.66 -7.29
C TYR A 279 16.59 21.27 -7.95
N ARG A 280 15.45 21.86 -7.53
CA ARG A 280 14.13 21.75 -8.14
C ARG A 280 13.64 20.30 -8.31
N TYR A 281 13.77 19.49 -7.25
CA TYR A 281 13.12 18.20 -7.17
C TYR A 281 11.60 18.37 -6.95
N GLY A 282 10.78 17.43 -7.44
CA GLY A 282 9.33 17.57 -7.40
C GLY A 282 8.68 17.06 -6.11
N PHE A 283 9.29 16.09 -5.42
CA PHE A 283 8.88 15.64 -4.09
C PHE A 283 10.02 14.93 -3.34
N PHE A 284 9.83 14.84 -2.02
CA PHE A 284 10.68 14.09 -1.10
C PHE A 284 9.88 12.97 -0.45
N GLU A 285 10.22 11.71 -0.76
CA GLU A 285 9.55 10.51 -0.28
C GLU A 285 10.22 9.99 0.98
N GLU A 286 9.38 9.59 1.97
CA GLU A 286 9.77 9.00 3.25
C GLU A 286 11.01 9.67 3.89
N PRO A 287 10.96 10.98 4.21
CA PRO A 287 12.11 11.66 4.78
C PRO A 287 12.55 11.10 6.13
N VAL A 288 11.60 10.71 6.97
CA VAL A 288 11.76 10.08 8.29
C VAL A 288 11.00 8.74 8.33
N MET A 289 11.17 7.94 9.37
CA MET A 289 10.47 6.65 9.50
C MET A 289 8.98 6.82 9.28
N PHE A 290 8.37 5.91 8.53
CA PHE A 290 7.00 6.02 8.01
C PHE A 290 5.93 6.17 9.11
N ASP A 291 6.14 5.59 10.30
CA ASP A 291 5.23 5.64 11.44
C ASP A 291 5.48 6.84 12.37
N TRP A 292 6.52 7.64 12.11
CA TRP A 292 6.80 8.89 12.80
C TRP A 292 6.01 10.03 12.16
N ARG A 293 4.71 10.04 12.44
CA ARG A 293 3.76 10.93 11.76
C ARG A 293 3.91 12.39 12.17
N GLU A 294 4.16 12.66 13.44
CA GLU A 294 4.40 14.01 13.97
C GLU A 294 5.71 14.59 13.42
N GLU A 295 6.75 13.76 13.30
CA GLU A 295 8.04 14.14 12.72
C GLU A 295 7.90 14.37 11.21
N THR A 296 7.14 13.54 10.50
CA THR A 296 6.81 13.77 9.08
C THR A 296 6.14 15.13 8.91
N LYS A 297 5.19 15.48 9.78
CA LYS A 297 4.53 16.79 9.78
C LYS A 297 5.52 17.94 10.01
N GLN A 298 6.45 17.78 10.97
CA GLN A 298 7.50 18.78 11.22
C GLN A 298 8.38 19.00 9.98
N VAL A 299 8.74 17.93 9.26
CA VAL A 299 9.48 18.04 7.99
C VAL A 299 8.65 18.77 6.94
N ALA A 300 7.38 18.43 6.79
CA ALA A 300 6.48 19.10 5.85
C ALA A 300 6.30 20.61 6.15
N GLU A 301 6.24 20.98 7.43
CA GLU A 301 6.19 22.39 7.86
C GLU A 301 7.51 23.15 7.61
N GLY A 302 8.64 22.45 7.60
CA GLY A 302 9.98 23.01 7.37
C GLY A 302 10.36 23.20 5.90
N LEU A 303 9.56 22.66 4.96
CA LEU A 303 9.87 22.64 3.53
C LEU A 303 8.71 23.19 2.70
N SER A 304 9.04 23.76 1.54
CA SER A 304 8.07 24.04 0.47
C SER A 304 7.94 22.88 -0.52
N LEU A 305 8.92 21.94 -0.50
CA LEU A 305 8.92 20.74 -1.30
C LEU A 305 7.81 19.78 -0.82
N PRO A 306 6.95 19.26 -1.70
CA PRO A 306 5.96 18.26 -1.33
C PRO A 306 6.56 17.03 -0.66
N ILE A 307 5.97 16.59 0.45
CA ILE A 307 6.31 15.33 1.11
C ILE A 307 5.39 14.24 0.58
N ALA A 308 5.99 13.13 0.18
CA ALA A 308 5.30 11.92 -0.28
C ALA A 308 5.53 10.79 0.73
N LEU A 309 4.48 10.03 1.06
CA LEU A 309 4.57 8.91 1.99
C LEU A 309 3.40 7.94 1.81
N GLY A 310 3.63 6.67 2.15
CA GLY A 310 2.54 5.72 2.27
C GLY A 310 2.85 4.31 1.83
N GLU A 311 4.03 4.00 1.31
CA GLU A 311 4.38 2.63 0.88
C GLU A 311 4.35 1.63 2.04
N GLN A 312 4.68 2.07 3.25
CA GLN A 312 4.68 1.25 4.47
C GLN A 312 3.44 1.49 5.34
N GLU A 313 2.62 2.51 5.07
CA GLU A 313 1.40 2.76 5.85
C GLU A 313 0.37 1.66 5.55
N TYR A 314 -0.15 1.04 6.60
CA TYR A 314 -1.07 -0.10 6.52
C TYR A 314 -2.49 0.22 6.99
N SER A 315 -2.73 1.41 7.51
CA SER A 315 -4.00 1.80 8.13
C SER A 315 -4.71 2.92 7.37
N LEU A 316 -5.99 2.73 7.06
CA LEU A 316 -6.86 3.82 6.57
C LEU A 316 -6.88 5.00 7.55
N HIS A 317 -6.84 4.73 8.86
CA HIS A 317 -6.78 5.78 9.89
C HIS A 317 -5.42 6.47 9.95
N GLY A 318 -4.32 5.79 9.57
CA GLY A 318 -3.01 6.40 9.43
C GLY A 318 -3.01 7.44 8.31
N PHE A 319 -3.43 7.07 7.11
CA PHE A 319 -3.62 8.02 6.01
C PHE A 319 -4.60 9.16 6.35
N ARG A 320 -5.71 8.84 7.03
CA ARG A 320 -6.67 9.83 7.52
C ARG A 320 -6.00 10.88 8.41
N TRP A 321 -5.10 10.47 9.32
CA TRP A 321 -4.36 11.39 10.17
C TRP A 321 -3.38 12.25 9.36
N LEU A 322 -2.57 11.61 8.50
CA LEU A 322 -1.59 12.29 7.65
C LEU A 322 -2.23 13.37 6.76
N ILE A 323 -3.36 13.05 6.14
CA ILE A 323 -4.13 13.97 5.29
C ILE A 323 -4.75 15.10 6.11
N ALA A 324 -5.41 14.76 7.23
CA ALA A 324 -6.11 15.74 8.06
C ALA A 324 -5.17 16.78 8.68
N ASN A 325 -3.93 16.40 8.96
CA ASN A 325 -2.92 17.25 9.61
C ASN A 325 -1.91 17.89 8.65
N ASP A 326 -2.13 17.77 7.33
CA ASP A 326 -1.24 18.28 6.28
C ASP A 326 0.21 17.77 6.37
N ALA A 327 0.40 16.59 6.98
CA ALA A 327 1.71 15.99 7.13
C ALA A 327 2.33 15.53 5.80
N ILE A 328 1.51 15.34 4.78
CA ILE A 328 1.91 14.94 3.42
C ILE A 328 1.11 15.70 2.37
N GLN A 329 1.65 15.86 1.18
CA GLN A 329 1.00 16.43 0.00
C GLN A 329 0.71 15.37 -1.05
N ILE A 330 1.41 14.24 -0.99
CA ILE A 330 1.29 13.14 -1.95
C ILE A 330 1.11 11.83 -1.15
N VAL A 331 0.03 11.11 -1.44
CA VAL A 331 -0.18 9.77 -0.87
C VAL A 331 0.38 8.70 -1.80
N GLN A 332 1.05 7.68 -1.24
CA GLN A 332 1.71 6.61 -1.98
C GLN A 332 1.30 5.21 -1.48
N PRO A 333 0.00 4.87 -1.42
CA PRO A 333 -0.38 3.53 -1.01
C PRO A 333 0.20 2.50 -1.99
N ASP A 334 0.79 1.42 -1.47
CA ASP A 334 1.18 0.28 -2.29
C ASP A 334 0.03 -0.70 -2.41
N ASN A 335 -0.38 -1.03 -3.63
CA ASN A 335 -1.55 -1.88 -3.84
C ASN A 335 -1.41 -3.30 -3.26
N TYR A 336 -0.18 -3.85 -3.17
CA TYR A 336 0.05 -5.13 -2.50
C TYR A 336 0.12 -4.98 -0.98
N TYR A 337 0.96 -4.07 -0.48
CA TYR A 337 1.21 -3.95 0.96
C TYR A 337 0.01 -3.44 1.73
N PHE A 338 -0.78 -2.58 1.11
CA PHE A 338 -1.96 -1.97 1.73
C PHE A 338 -3.22 -2.87 1.68
N GLY A 339 -3.16 -4.01 0.99
CA GLY A 339 -4.26 -4.98 0.93
C GLY A 339 -5.27 -4.73 -0.16
N GLY A 340 -4.85 -4.15 -1.30
CA GLY A 340 -5.61 -4.07 -2.51
C GLY A 340 -5.91 -2.66 -3.04
N MET A 341 -6.44 -2.61 -4.26
CA MET A 341 -6.76 -1.37 -4.97
C MET A 341 -7.98 -0.64 -4.38
N ILE A 342 -8.97 -1.36 -3.87
CA ILE A 342 -10.17 -0.75 -3.26
C ILE A 342 -9.76 0.07 -2.03
N ARG A 343 -8.93 -0.48 -1.16
CA ARG A 343 -8.41 0.25 0.00
C ARG A 343 -7.55 1.44 -0.41
N SER A 344 -6.68 1.26 -1.41
CA SER A 344 -5.85 2.33 -1.98
C SER A 344 -6.69 3.44 -2.61
N MET A 345 -7.81 3.10 -3.28
CA MET A 345 -8.73 4.08 -3.85
C MET A 345 -9.44 4.92 -2.78
N LYS A 346 -9.80 4.33 -1.63
CA LYS A 346 -10.33 5.10 -0.50
C LYS A 346 -9.31 6.15 -0.02
N VAL A 347 -8.02 5.80 0.03
CA VAL A 347 -6.93 6.75 0.36
C VAL A 347 -6.82 7.86 -0.70
N ALA A 348 -6.83 7.51 -1.98
CA ALA A 348 -6.76 8.49 -3.06
C ALA A 348 -7.94 9.47 -3.03
N ARG A 349 -9.17 8.98 -2.79
CA ARG A 349 -10.38 9.82 -2.65
C ARG A 349 -10.28 10.75 -1.42
N MET A 350 -9.77 10.29 -0.29
CA MET A 350 -9.49 11.13 0.88
C MET A 350 -8.49 12.24 0.53
N ALA A 351 -7.40 11.90 -0.15
CA ALA A 351 -6.37 12.85 -0.57
C ALA A 351 -6.95 13.91 -1.55
N ALA A 352 -7.70 13.48 -2.56
CA ALA A 352 -8.35 14.36 -3.54
C ALA A 352 -9.27 15.39 -2.88
N ALA A 353 -10.04 15.01 -1.86
CA ALA A 353 -10.95 15.89 -1.15
C ALA A 353 -10.25 17.06 -0.41
N PHE A 354 -8.94 16.97 -0.21
CA PHE A 354 -8.10 17.99 0.41
C PHE A 354 -6.98 18.50 -0.52
N GLY A 355 -7.17 18.37 -1.86
CA GLY A 355 -6.25 18.89 -2.86
C GLY A 355 -4.89 18.22 -2.89
N LYS A 356 -4.79 16.99 -2.38
CA LYS A 356 -3.55 16.20 -2.36
C LYS A 356 -3.53 15.21 -3.49
N SER A 357 -2.34 14.95 -4.04
CA SER A 357 -2.14 14.04 -5.17
C SER A 357 -1.90 12.60 -4.72
N CYS A 358 -2.05 11.66 -5.65
CA CYS A 358 -1.74 10.24 -5.45
C CYS A 358 -0.76 9.75 -6.52
N THR A 359 0.33 9.10 -6.08
CA THR A 359 1.20 8.29 -6.93
C THR A 359 1.57 7.02 -6.16
N PRO A 360 0.98 5.86 -6.48
CA PRO A 360 1.20 4.66 -5.69
C PRO A 360 2.66 4.21 -5.77
N HIS A 361 3.17 3.66 -4.65
CA HIS A 361 4.39 2.87 -4.66
C HIS A 361 4.16 1.56 -5.42
N MET A 362 5.23 1.01 -6.01
CA MET A 362 5.17 -0.24 -6.75
C MET A 362 6.14 -1.28 -6.17
N SER A 363 5.63 -2.21 -5.38
CA SER A 363 6.38 -3.37 -4.88
C SER A 363 6.36 -4.57 -5.83
N GLY A 364 5.32 -4.72 -6.63
CA GLY A 364 5.16 -5.81 -7.58
C GLY A 364 5.86 -5.57 -8.91
N GLY A 365 6.84 -6.41 -9.29
CA GLY A 365 7.46 -6.39 -10.60
C GLY A 365 6.62 -7.11 -11.67
N GLY A 366 6.99 -6.92 -12.95
CA GLY A 366 6.37 -7.60 -14.09
C GLY A 366 4.86 -7.35 -14.18
N LEU A 367 4.04 -8.40 -14.12
CA LEU A 367 2.57 -8.26 -14.15
C LEU A 367 2.00 -7.48 -12.96
N GLY A 368 2.71 -7.39 -11.84
CA GLY A 368 2.32 -6.55 -10.71
C GLY A 368 2.18 -5.08 -11.07
N PHE A 369 2.93 -4.61 -12.08
CA PHE A 369 2.81 -3.26 -12.59
C PHE A 369 1.44 -2.96 -13.23
N LEU A 370 0.76 -3.96 -13.78
CA LEU A 370 -0.56 -3.77 -14.39
C LEU A 370 -1.63 -3.37 -13.35
N TYR A 371 -1.53 -3.86 -12.11
CA TYR A 371 -2.44 -3.43 -11.04
C TYR A 371 -2.26 -1.94 -10.74
N MET A 372 -1.01 -1.48 -10.71
CA MET A 372 -0.73 -0.05 -10.56
C MET A 372 -1.27 0.76 -11.75
N MET A 373 -1.10 0.28 -12.99
CA MET A 373 -1.63 0.94 -14.18
C MET A 373 -3.16 1.07 -14.13
N HIS A 374 -3.90 -0.01 -13.79
CA HIS A 374 -5.35 0.04 -13.64
C HIS A 374 -5.77 0.98 -12.51
N PHE A 375 -5.08 0.95 -11.39
CA PHE A 375 -5.35 1.86 -10.28
C PHE A 375 -5.14 3.32 -10.69
N VAL A 376 -4.00 3.65 -11.28
CA VAL A 376 -3.68 5.01 -11.75
C VAL A 376 -4.67 5.47 -12.82
N SER A 377 -5.09 4.57 -13.71
CA SER A 377 -6.04 4.93 -14.78
C SER A 377 -7.36 5.49 -14.25
N ALA A 378 -7.75 5.09 -13.04
CA ALA A 378 -8.99 5.51 -12.39
C ALA A 378 -8.81 6.65 -11.36
N LEU A 379 -7.60 7.20 -11.19
CA LEU A 379 -7.34 8.28 -10.23
C LEU A 379 -7.71 9.65 -10.80
N ALA A 380 -8.61 10.35 -10.13
CA ALA A 380 -8.91 11.76 -10.46
C ALA A 380 -7.80 12.74 -10.03
N ASN A 381 -6.98 12.36 -9.03
CA ASN A 381 -5.90 13.17 -8.45
C ASN A 381 -4.51 12.54 -8.68
N ALA A 382 -4.32 11.84 -9.79
CA ALA A 382 -3.04 11.26 -10.15
C ALA A 382 -1.94 12.33 -10.25
N MET A 383 -0.74 12.00 -9.79
CA MET A 383 0.48 12.75 -10.12
C MET A 383 0.77 12.66 -11.63
N PRO A 384 1.57 13.59 -12.19
CA PRO A 384 2.00 13.48 -13.59
C PRO A 384 2.84 12.24 -13.92
N HIS A 385 3.54 11.67 -12.94
CA HIS A 385 4.44 10.53 -13.13
C HIS A 385 4.25 9.50 -12.03
N HIS A 386 4.41 8.21 -12.39
CA HIS A 386 4.21 7.06 -11.49
C HIS A 386 5.40 6.11 -11.53
N GLU A 387 5.59 5.37 -10.44
CA GLU A 387 6.75 4.51 -10.27
C GLU A 387 6.84 3.40 -11.32
N PHE A 388 8.04 3.19 -11.85
CA PHE A 388 8.33 2.17 -12.82
C PHE A 388 9.69 1.52 -12.55
N LYS A 389 9.70 0.19 -12.50
CA LYS A 389 10.91 -0.64 -12.28
C LYS A 389 11.11 -1.67 -13.40
N GLY A 390 10.46 -1.46 -14.54
CA GLY A 390 10.50 -2.41 -15.68
C GLY A 390 9.33 -3.40 -15.68
N LEU A 391 9.13 -4.05 -16.83
CA LEU A 391 8.06 -5.05 -17.06
C LEU A 391 8.62 -6.48 -17.20
N LYS A 392 9.88 -6.72 -16.85
CA LYS A 392 10.48 -8.06 -16.93
C LYS A 392 9.73 -9.02 -16.00
N THR A 393 9.26 -10.14 -16.56
CA THR A 393 8.52 -11.17 -15.83
C THR A 393 8.77 -12.55 -16.41
N ASN A 394 8.70 -13.57 -15.57
CA ASN A 394 8.72 -14.98 -15.99
C ASN A 394 7.31 -15.53 -16.26
N VAL A 395 6.27 -14.77 -15.93
CA VAL A 395 4.86 -15.15 -16.19
C VAL A 395 4.63 -15.02 -17.69
N GLN A 396 4.15 -16.09 -18.31
CA GLN A 396 3.79 -16.13 -19.72
C GLN A 396 2.34 -15.66 -19.87
N PHE A 397 2.12 -14.64 -20.69
CA PHE A 397 0.78 -14.06 -20.90
C PHE A 397 0.70 -13.36 -22.26
N GLU A 398 -0.53 -13.11 -22.71
CA GLU A 398 -0.85 -12.30 -23.89
C GLU A 398 -1.62 -11.04 -23.47
N CYS A 399 -1.28 -9.89 -24.06
CA CYS A 399 -2.04 -8.65 -23.97
C CYS A 399 -2.42 -8.14 -25.35
N LYS A 400 -3.72 -8.18 -25.69
CA LYS A 400 -4.21 -7.82 -27.04
C LYS A 400 -4.46 -6.32 -27.21
N THR A 401 -4.55 -5.56 -26.12
CA THR A 401 -5.03 -4.16 -26.15
C THR A 401 -3.93 -3.13 -25.85
N SER A 402 -2.77 -3.59 -25.38
CA SER A 402 -1.59 -2.76 -25.10
C SER A 402 -0.30 -3.49 -25.48
N PRO A 403 0.67 -2.81 -26.10
CA PRO A 403 1.98 -3.40 -26.35
C PRO A 403 2.84 -3.53 -25.08
N LEU A 404 2.36 -3.00 -23.94
CA LEU A 404 3.06 -2.97 -22.65
C LEU A 404 4.52 -2.48 -22.78
N LYS A 405 4.72 -1.44 -23.57
CA LYS A 405 6.03 -0.84 -23.83
C LYS A 405 6.00 0.64 -23.47
N VAL A 406 7.08 1.12 -22.88
CA VAL A 406 7.29 2.55 -22.66
C VAL A 406 7.56 3.24 -23.98
N VAL A 407 6.76 4.23 -24.33
CA VAL A 407 6.94 5.11 -25.49
C VAL A 407 6.85 6.54 -25.00
N ASP A 408 7.90 7.32 -25.19
CA ASP A 408 8.00 8.71 -24.70
C ASP A 408 7.59 8.89 -23.23
N GLY A 409 8.07 7.98 -22.37
CA GLY A 409 7.80 7.99 -20.93
C GLY A 409 6.38 7.55 -20.54
N LYS A 410 5.57 7.01 -21.46
CA LYS A 410 4.20 6.55 -21.22
C LYS A 410 4.00 5.09 -21.55
N ILE A 411 3.05 4.47 -20.86
CA ILE A 411 2.60 3.09 -21.12
C ILE A 411 1.09 3.09 -21.27
N LYS A 412 0.58 2.50 -22.36
CA LYS A 412 -0.85 2.34 -22.59
C LYS A 412 -1.43 1.31 -21.63
N VAL A 413 -2.51 1.69 -20.92
CA VAL A 413 -3.21 0.78 -20.00
C VAL A 413 -3.97 -0.29 -20.80
N PRO A 414 -3.91 -1.58 -20.40
CA PRO A 414 -4.76 -2.61 -21.01
C PRO A 414 -6.25 -2.28 -20.85
N THR A 415 -7.04 -2.49 -21.89
CA THR A 415 -8.50 -2.20 -21.89
C THR A 415 -9.36 -3.47 -21.97
N GLY A 416 -8.74 -4.66 -21.99
CA GLY A 416 -9.47 -5.92 -21.96
C GLY A 416 -10.17 -6.17 -20.62
N PRO A 417 -11.11 -7.15 -20.59
CA PRO A 417 -11.79 -7.53 -19.35
C PRO A 417 -10.83 -7.98 -18.26
N GLY A 418 -11.16 -7.67 -17.01
CA GLY A 418 -10.31 -7.99 -15.86
C GLY A 418 -8.98 -7.24 -15.90
N LEU A 419 -7.88 -7.94 -15.70
CA LEU A 419 -6.52 -7.39 -15.79
C LEU A 419 -6.13 -7.01 -17.24
N GLY A 420 -6.93 -7.43 -18.23
CA GLY A 420 -6.68 -7.13 -19.64
C GLY A 420 -5.58 -7.96 -20.28
N VAL A 421 -5.18 -9.04 -19.61
CA VAL A 421 -4.21 -10.03 -20.11
C VAL A 421 -4.75 -11.45 -19.90
N ASP A 422 -4.31 -12.37 -20.75
CA ASP A 422 -4.59 -13.79 -20.62
C ASP A 422 -3.29 -14.51 -20.23
N ILE A 423 -3.22 -15.03 -18.99
CA ILE A 423 -2.08 -15.83 -18.54
C ILE A 423 -2.13 -17.18 -19.28
N ASP A 424 -0.99 -17.61 -19.83
CA ASP A 424 -0.89 -18.86 -20.59
C ASP A 424 -1.34 -20.05 -19.73
N PRO A 425 -2.38 -20.81 -20.13
CA PRO A 425 -2.82 -21.99 -19.42
C PRO A 425 -1.71 -23.05 -19.23
N ALA A 426 -0.77 -23.16 -20.17
CA ALA A 426 0.37 -24.05 -20.04
C ALA A 426 1.35 -23.57 -18.95
N TYR A 427 1.43 -22.25 -18.72
CA TYR A 427 2.19 -21.71 -17.59
C TYR A 427 1.46 -21.99 -16.27
N VAL A 428 0.14 -21.75 -16.19
CA VAL A 428 -0.67 -22.02 -15.00
C VAL A 428 -0.60 -23.51 -14.60
N SER A 429 -0.63 -24.43 -15.58
CA SER A 429 -0.60 -25.88 -15.32
C SER A 429 0.70 -26.39 -14.66
N LYS A 430 1.79 -25.60 -14.69
CA LYS A 430 3.04 -25.91 -13.98
C LYS A 430 2.93 -25.69 -12.46
N HIS A 431 1.91 -24.96 -12.01
CA HIS A 431 1.72 -24.62 -10.61
C HIS A 431 0.96 -25.71 -9.86
N GLN A 432 1.33 -25.89 -8.61
CA GLN A 432 0.65 -26.80 -7.69
C GLN A 432 -0.13 -26.00 -6.66
N VAL A 433 -1.29 -26.52 -6.25
CA VAL A 433 -2.10 -25.91 -5.19
C VAL A 433 -1.33 -25.97 -3.88
N VAL A 434 -1.16 -24.80 -3.25
CA VAL A 434 -0.59 -24.69 -1.90
C VAL A 434 -1.68 -25.16 -0.92
N ARG A 435 -1.40 -26.22 -0.20
CA ARG A 435 -2.30 -26.78 0.83
C ARG A 435 -1.92 -26.21 2.20
N ALA A 436 -2.93 -26.09 3.08
CA ALA A 436 -2.77 -25.67 4.46
C ALA A 436 -2.00 -26.70 5.28
#